data_a5943cbacc50d9beda767b20ffb7c002
#
_entry.id   a5943cbacc50d9beda767b20ffb7c002
#
_cell.length_a   1.000
_cell.length_b   1.000
_cell.length_c   1.000
_cell.angle_alpha   90.00
_cell.angle_beta   90.00
_cell.angle_gamma   90.00
#
_symmetry.space_group_name_H-M   'P 1'
#
loop_
_entity.id
_entity.type
_entity.pdbx_description
1 polymer ?
#
loop_
_entity_poly.entity_id
_entity_poly.type
_entity_poly.pdbx_seq_one_letter_code
_entity_poly.pdbx_strand_id
1 'polypeptide(L)'
;MWRKLIKKYIHFLRWLRTKFCKNNEKILYDNINALCFSIRKEFWNHSLKNRYNGGRLVKKKIIIALTILFVVISGGIYMYNKLTKPNFGPKTTKLYQHGFQLLEEQIGTYIKEHYKGIKRIEFSPIYVTGDDGSSMLNAEIVPIVYDSHGNKAKFGGLYKNFQHPAYGTIGYLRLSFDYSGNPYIELSTDSGEFKDVTYGQSLPEEIKGKKIKDIDFNFETLIKEGRLKGVEKSDIGSPNAEVIYNLELKKGVLPHDTEW
;
A
#
# COMPACT_ATOMS: atom_id res chain seq x y z
N MET A 1 -36.63 7.11 -28.82
CA MET A 1 -36.18 6.71 -27.45
C MET A 1 -34.89 5.90 -27.46
N TRP A 2 -34.75 4.84 -28.26
CA TRP A 2 -33.58 3.92 -28.34
C TRP A 2 -32.29 4.60 -28.79
N ARG A 3 -32.30 5.54 -29.76
CA ARG A 3 -31.07 6.27 -30.16
C ARG A 3 -30.47 7.11 -29.05
N LYS A 4 -31.25 7.63 -28.12
CA LYS A 4 -30.78 8.37 -26.95
C LYS A 4 -30.12 7.41 -25.90
N LEU A 5 -30.67 6.20 -25.70
CA LEU A 5 -30.14 5.18 -24.80
C LEU A 5 -28.81 4.63 -25.31
N ILE A 6 -28.71 4.33 -26.60
CA ILE A 6 -27.47 3.84 -27.23
C ILE A 6 -26.37 4.92 -27.14
N LYS A 7 -26.70 6.21 -27.38
CA LYS A 7 -25.73 7.30 -27.24
C LYS A 7 -25.22 7.43 -25.79
N LYS A 8 -26.11 7.34 -24.78
CA LYS A 8 -25.71 7.34 -23.36
C LYS A 8 -24.83 6.13 -23.00
N TYR A 9 -25.15 4.95 -23.55
CA TYR A 9 -24.37 3.74 -23.32
C TYR A 9 -22.97 3.81 -23.96
N ILE A 10 -22.85 4.33 -25.18
CA ILE A 10 -21.55 4.56 -25.84
C ILE A 10 -20.75 5.62 -25.06
N HIS A 11 -21.42 6.63 -24.50
CA HIS A 11 -20.75 7.64 -23.69
C HIS A 11 -20.24 7.06 -22.35
N PHE A 12 -21.01 6.17 -21.73
CA PHE A 12 -20.63 5.44 -20.53
C PHE A 12 -19.45 4.48 -20.79
N LEU A 13 -19.44 3.76 -21.90
CA LEU A 13 -18.31 2.92 -22.31
C LEU A 13 -17.06 3.74 -22.60
N ARG A 14 -17.17 4.92 -23.18
CA ARG A 14 -16.05 5.85 -23.38
C ARG A 14 -15.54 6.40 -22.05
N TRP A 15 -16.41 6.71 -21.13
CA TRP A 15 -16.05 7.15 -19.77
C TRP A 15 -15.34 6.05 -18.98
N LEU A 16 -15.85 4.82 -19.02
CA LEU A 16 -15.16 3.64 -18.47
C LEU A 16 -13.76 3.49 -19.08
N ARG A 17 -13.65 3.62 -20.39
CA ARG A 17 -12.37 3.58 -21.10
C ARG A 17 -11.37 4.62 -20.57
N THR A 18 -11.79 5.89 -20.37
CA THR A 18 -10.88 6.94 -19.89
C THR A 18 -10.48 6.80 -18.43
N LYS A 19 -11.32 6.18 -17.60
CA LYS A 19 -11.01 5.94 -16.18
C LYS A 19 -10.15 4.71 -15.94
N PHE A 20 -10.34 3.65 -16.72
CA PHE A 20 -9.66 2.35 -16.49
C PHE A 20 -8.43 2.14 -17.38
N CYS A 21 -8.28 2.84 -18.51
CA CYS A 21 -7.10 2.71 -19.38
C CYS A 21 -5.90 3.59 -19.00
N LYS A 22 -5.89 4.23 -17.84
CA LYS A 22 -4.72 4.99 -17.36
C LYS A 22 -3.57 4.10 -16.88
N ASN A 23 -3.84 2.84 -16.54
CA ASN A 23 -2.83 1.89 -16.07
C ASN A 23 -2.87 0.60 -16.93
N ASN A 24 -2.00 0.53 -17.90
CA ASN A 24 -1.38 -0.65 -18.59
C ASN A 24 -2.13 -2.00 -18.73
N GLU A 25 -3.45 -2.07 -18.79
CA GLU A 25 -4.16 -3.33 -18.99
C GLU A 25 -4.61 -3.52 -20.45
N LYS A 26 -3.64 -3.78 -21.33
CA LYS A 26 -3.87 -4.08 -22.75
C LYS A 26 -4.81 -5.28 -22.95
N ILE A 27 -4.72 -6.29 -22.10
CA ILE A 27 -5.52 -7.53 -22.20
C ILE A 27 -7.01 -7.28 -21.90
N LEU A 28 -7.34 -6.47 -20.89
CA LEU A 28 -8.72 -6.11 -20.56
C LEU A 28 -9.33 -5.22 -21.65
N TYR A 29 -8.51 -4.33 -22.21
CA TYR A 29 -8.87 -3.45 -23.32
C TYR A 29 -9.24 -4.22 -24.57
N ASP A 30 -8.42 -5.21 -24.96
CA ASP A 30 -8.64 -6.01 -26.17
C ASP A 30 -9.88 -6.90 -26.01
N ASN A 31 -10.13 -7.46 -24.84
CA ASN A 31 -11.32 -8.25 -24.55
C ASN A 31 -12.61 -7.41 -24.56
N ILE A 32 -12.59 -6.21 -23.98
CA ILE A 32 -13.75 -5.28 -24.03
C ILE A 32 -14.03 -4.81 -25.46
N ASN A 33 -12.99 -4.53 -26.25
CA ASN A 33 -13.16 -4.14 -27.65
C ASN A 33 -13.69 -5.30 -28.51
N ALA A 34 -13.20 -6.53 -28.32
CA ALA A 34 -13.70 -7.71 -29.00
C ALA A 34 -15.19 -7.96 -28.68
N LEU A 35 -15.57 -7.81 -27.41
CA LEU A 35 -16.96 -7.94 -26.95
C LEU A 35 -17.86 -6.86 -27.54
N CYS A 36 -17.41 -5.60 -27.52
CA CYS A 36 -18.14 -4.47 -28.12
C CYS A 36 -18.29 -4.64 -29.63
N PHE A 37 -17.30 -5.17 -30.33
CA PHE A 37 -17.34 -5.44 -31.76
C PHE A 37 -18.31 -6.58 -32.10
N SER A 38 -18.29 -7.66 -31.32
CA SER A 38 -19.19 -8.81 -31.46
C SER A 38 -20.66 -8.38 -31.25
N ILE A 39 -20.94 -7.64 -30.18
CA ILE A 39 -22.29 -7.10 -29.90
C ILE A 39 -22.76 -6.15 -31.01
N ARG A 40 -21.85 -5.29 -31.53
CA ARG A 40 -22.17 -4.38 -32.64
C ARG A 40 -22.51 -5.14 -33.90
N LYS A 41 -21.78 -6.21 -34.23
CA LYS A 41 -21.98 -7.07 -35.41
C LYS A 41 -23.31 -7.84 -35.35
N GLU A 42 -23.61 -8.43 -34.21
CA GLU A 42 -24.89 -9.10 -33.98
C GLU A 42 -26.08 -8.15 -34.00
N PHE A 43 -25.94 -7.00 -33.38
CA PHE A 43 -26.99 -5.97 -33.37
C PHE A 43 -27.29 -5.44 -34.77
N TRP A 44 -26.25 -5.24 -35.61
CA TRP A 44 -26.41 -4.79 -36.99
C TRP A 44 -27.07 -5.84 -37.86
N ASN A 45 -26.63 -7.09 -37.77
CA ASN A 45 -27.23 -8.21 -38.51
C ASN A 45 -28.69 -8.47 -38.12
N HIS A 46 -29.00 -8.36 -36.83
CA HIS A 46 -30.37 -8.53 -36.32
C HIS A 46 -31.27 -7.34 -36.69
N SER A 47 -30.74 -6.15 -36.76
CA SER A 47 -31.50 -4.93 -37.17
C SER A 47 -31.92 -4.98 -38.63
N LEU A 48 -31.10 -5.58 -39.49
CA LEU A 48 -31.42 -5.76 -40.93
C LEU A 48 -32.42 -6.89 -41.15
N LYS A 49 -32.37 -7.98 -40.37
CA LYS A 49 -33.25 -9.14 -40.54
C LYS A 49 -34.65 -8.96 -39.94
N ASN A 50 -34.82 -8.05 -38.98
CA ASN A 50 -36.07 -7.84 -38.22
C ASN A 50 -36.97 -6.70 -38.71
N ARG A 51 -36.77 -6.24 -39.95
CA ARG A 51 -37.75 -5.25 -40.51
C ARG A 51 -39.10 -5.90 -40.82
N TYR A 52 -39.19 -7.25 -40.70
CA TYR A 52 -40.39 -8.02 -41.17
C TYR A 52 -41.17 -8.78 -40.07
N ASN A 53 -40.65 -9.08 -38.88
CA ASN A 53 -41.43 -9.85 -37.90
C ASN A 53 -41.14 -9.47 -36.41
N GLY A 54 -42.16 -9.04 -35.73
CA GLY A 54 -42.39 -9.25 -34.30
C GLY A 54 -41.50 -8.49 -33.30
N GLY A 55 -41.62 -7.18 -33.20
CA GLY A 55 -40.85 -6.32 -32.32
C GLY A 55 -40.87 -6.58 -30.80
N ARG A 56 -41.64 -7.56 -30.29
CA ARG A 56 -41.73 -7.87 -28.85
C ARG A 56 -40.70 -8.87 -28.35
N LEU A 57 -40.38 -9.92 -29.14
CA LEU A 57 -39.42 -10.98 -28.78
C LEU A 57 -37.98 -10.48 -28.81
N VAL A 58 -37.65 -9.60 -29.76
CA VAL A 58 -36.31 -8.99 -29.89
C VAL A 58 -35.98 -8.09 -28.69
N LYS A 59 -36.96 -7.32 -28.22
CA LYS A 59 -36.77 -6.46 -27.03
C LYS A 59 -36.43 -7.26 -25.78
N LYS A 60 -37.07 -8.43 -25.53
CA LYS A 60 -36.77 -9.30 -24.40
C LYS A 60 -35.37 -9.86 -24.47
N LYS A 61 -34.92 -10.38 -25.64
CA LYS A 61 -33.57 -10.94 -25.82
C LYS A 61 -32.47 -9.89 -25.62
N ILE A 62 -32.68 -8.67 -26.09
CA ILE A 62 -31.72 -7.56 -25.88
C ILE A 62 -31.65 -7.16 -24.41
N ILE A 63 -32.78 -7.10 -23.71
CA ILE A 63 -32.80 -6.80 -22.28
C ILE A 63 -32.03 -7.87 -21.49
N ILE A 64 -32.25 -9.14 -21.79
CA ILE A 64 -31.54 -10.27 -21.15
C ILE A 64 -30.03 -10.18 -21.41
N ALA A 65 -29.61 -9.92 -22.66
CA ALA A 65 -28.19 -9.78 -23.00
C ALA A 65 -27.53 -8.58 -22.27
N LEU A 66 -28.22 -7.45 -22.17
CA LEU A 66 -27.74 -6.28 -21.42
C LEU A 66 -27.67 -6.55 -19.92
N THR A 67 -28.60 -7.31 -19.37
CA THR A 67 -28.59 -7.70 -17.94
C THR A 67 -27.41 -8.62 -17.65
N ILE A 68 -27.18 -9.64 -18.50
CA ILE A 68 -26.03 -10.54 -18.35
C ILE A 68 -24.71 -9.76 -18.45
N LEU A 69 -24.59 -8.86 -19.42
CA LEU A 69 -23.40 -8.02 -19.57
C LEU A 69 -23.17 -7.13 -18.33
N PHE A 70 -24.25 -6.57 -17.78
CA PHE A 70 -24.15 -5.76 -16.56
C PHE A 70 -23.68 -6.59 -15.35
N VAL A 71 -24.20 -7.81 -15.19
CA VAL A 71 -23.78 -8.73 -14.12
C VAL A 71 -22.32 -9.13 -14.28
N VAL A 72 -21.85 -9.42 -15.50
CA VAL A 72 -20.46 -9.78 -15.77
C VAL A 72 -19.52 -8.60 -15.47
N ILE A 73 -19.88 -7.39 -15.89
CA ILE A 73 -19.07 -6.19 -15.64
C ILE A 73 -19.04 -5.87 -14.14
N SER A 74 -20.20 -5.86 -13.48
CA SER A 74 -20.27 -5.54 -12.03
C SER A 74 -19.60 -6.61 -11.19
N GLY A 75 -19.77 -7.89 -11.54
CA GLY A 75 -19.08 -9.01 -10.92
C GLY A 75 -17.57 -8.95 -11.12
N GLY A 76 -17.11 -8.61 -12.32
CA GLY A 76 -15.69 -8.41 -12.63
C GLY A 76 -15.09 -7.25 -11.83
N ILE A 77 -15.77 -6.12 -11.73
CA ILE A 77 -15.32 -4.98 -10.91
C ILE A 77 -15.28 -5.35 -9.41
N TYR A 78 -16.29 -6.08 -8.94
CA TYR A 78 -16.32 -6.54 -7.55
C TYR A 78 -15.16 -7.50 -7.23
N MET A 79 -14.94 -8.51 -8.09
CA MET A 79 -13.82 -9.44 -7.95
C MET A 79 -12.47 -8.72 -8.00
N TYR A 80 -12.29 -7.82 -8.98
CA TYR A 80 -11.08 -7.01 -9.10
C TYR A 80 -10.82 -6.23 -7.80
N ASN A 81 -11.80 -5.49 -7.31
CA ASN A 81 -11.68 -4.74 -6.07
C ASN A 81 -11.38 -5.62 -4.85
N LYS A 82 -11.95 -6.84 -4.80
CA LYS A 82 -11.74 -7.77 -3.69
C LYS A 82 -10.34 -8.41 -3.71
N LEU A 83 -9.81 -8.69 -4.89
CA LEU A 83 -8.51 -9.36 -5.06
C LEU A 83 -7.33 -8.38 -5.01
N THR A 84 -7.53 -7.13 -5.43
CA THR A 84 -6.44 -6.15 -5.57
C THR A 84 -6.37 -5.13 -4.45
N LYS A 85 -7.45 -4.98 -3.65
CA LYS A 85 -7.39 -4.06 -2.50
C LYS A 85 -6.88 -4.79 -1.27
N PRO A 86 -5.94 -4.18 -0.50
CA PRO A 86 -5.53 -4.74 0.78
C PRO A 86 -6.77 -5.02 1.63
N ASN A 87 -6.87 -6.24 2.12
CA ASN A 87 -7.95 -6.60 3.03
C ASN A 87 -7.64 -6.04 4.42
N PHE A 88 -7.95 -4.77 4.64
CA PHE A 88 -7.91 -4.15 5.97
C PHE A 88 -9.12 -4.53 6.82
N GLY A 89 -9.49 -5.82 6.81
CA GLY A 89 -10.39 -6.37 7.80
C GLY A 89 -9.77 -6.29 9.20
N PRO A 90 -10.59 -6.42 10.27
CA PRO A 90 -10.12 -6.22 11.65
C PRO A 90 -8.89 -7.06 12.02
N LYS A 91 -8.77 -8.28 11.51
CA LYS A 91 -7.62 -9.17 11.75
C LYS A 91 -6.34 -8.63 11.12
N THR A 92 -6.40 -8.23 9.84
CA THR A 92 -5.25 -7.70 9.12
C THR A 92 -4.81 -6.37 9.70
N THR A 93 -5.74 -5.47 10.03
CA THR A 93 -5.44 -4.20 10.70
C THR A 93 -4.66 -4.43 11.99
N LYS A 94 -5.11 -5.35 12.86
CA LYS A 94 -4.42 -5.68 14.11
C LYS A 94 -3.04 -6.30 13.87
N LEU A 95 -2.90 -7.16 12.87
CA LEU A 95 -1.60 -7.75 12.51
C LEU A 95 -0.60 -6.66 12.11
N TYR A 96 -1.00 -5.74 11.22
CA TYR A 96 -0.15 -4.64 10.79
C TYR A 96 0.21 -3.71 11.95
N GLN A 97 -0.77 -3.29 12.74
CA GLN A 97 -0.54 -2.44 13.90
C GLN A 97 0.45 -3.08 14.88
N HIS A 98 0.28 -4.37 15.20
CA HIS A 98 1.18 -5.04 16.12
C HIS A 98 2.58 -5.25 15.53
N GLY A 99 2.68 -5.69 14.27
CA GLY A 99 3.99 -5.86 13.61
C GLY A 99 4.77 -4.55 13.50
N PHE A 100 4.08 -3.46 13.15
CA PHE A 100 4.72 -2.15 13.08
C PHE A 100 5.06 -1.59 14.46
N GLN A 101 4.25 -1.86 15.49
CA GLN A 101 4.61 -1.51 16.88
C GLN A 101 5.93 -2.15 17.30
N LEU A 102 6.12 -3.44 16.99
CA LEU A 102 7.38 -4.14 17.27
C LEU A 102 8.56 -3.57 16.48
N LEU A 103 8.36 -3.23 15.21
CA LEU A 103 9.38 -2.59 14.39
C LEU A 103 9.76 -1.20 14.92
N GLU A 104 8.78 -0.38 15.28
CA GLU A 104 8.98 0.94 15.91
C GLU A 104 9.72 0.81 17.24
N GLU A 105 9.38 -0.19 18.06
CA GLU A 105 10.07 -0.48 19.32
C GLU A 105 11.52 -0.89 19.08
N GLN A 106 11.79 -1.75 18.10
CA GLN A 106 13.14 -2.17 17.72
C GLN A 106 13.99 -0.95 17.29
N ILE A 107 13.45 -0.11 16.40
CA ILE A 107 14.12 1.11 15.92
C ILE A 107 14.34 2.10 17.07
N GLY A 108 13.31 2.37 17.85
CA GLY A 108 13.36 3.34 18.95
C GLY A 108 14.34 2.93 20.04
N THR A 109 14.37 1.64 20.39
CA THR A 109 15.30 1.10 21.38
C THR A 109 16.74 1.20 20.89
N TYR A 110 17.02 0.78 19.64
CA TYR A 110 18.36 0.91 19.07
C TYR A 110 18.86 2.35 19.07
N ILE A 111 18.04 3.31 18.67
CA ILE A 111 18.40 4.74 18.66
C ILE A 111 18.70 5.22 20.09
N LYS A 112 17.85 4.88 21.06
CA LYS A 112 18.05 5.27 22.47
C LYS A 112 19.33 4.72 23.06
N GLU A 113 19.71 3.52 22.71
CA GLU A 113 20.89 2.84 23.28
C GLU A 113 22.19 3.29 22.64
N HIS A 114 22.17 3.70 21.35
CA HIS A 114 23.40 3.89 20.59
C HIS A 114 23.66 5.33 20.13
N TYR A 115 22.71 6.27 20.37
CA TYR A 115 22.88 7.65 19.96
C TYR A 115 22.61 8.61 21.13
N LYS A 116 23.59 9.42 21.52
CA LYS A 116 23.38 10.49 22.46
C LYS A 116 22.86 11.76 21.78
N GLY A 117 22.28 12.68 22.57
CA GLY A 117 21.76 13.95 22.08
C GLY A 117 20.38 13.88 21.47
N ILE A 118 19.68 12.75 21.57
CA ILE A 118 18.31 12.56 21.13
C ILE A 118 17.35 12.93 22.26
N LYS A 119 16.38 13.78 21.96
CA LYS A 119 15.31 14.17 22.90
C LYS A 119 14.03 13.37 22.67
N ARG A 120 13.67 13.10 21.40
CA ARG A 120 12.42 12.43 21.03
C ARG A 120 12.55 11.71 19.71
N ILE A 121 11.84 10.60 19.60
CA ILE A 121 11.69 9.77 18.40
C ILE A 121 10.20 9.64 18.13
N GLU A 122 9.75 9.97 16.95
CA GLU A 122 8.38 9.81 16.47
C GLU A 122 8.39 8.94 15.22
N PHE A 123 7.24 8.37 14.89
CA PHE A 123 7.05 7.60 13.66
C PHE A 123 5.93 8.19 12.81
N SER A 124 6.08 8.10 11.50
CA SER A 124 4.99 8.44 10.59
C SER A 124 3.83 7.45 10.75
N PRO A 125 2.63 7.77 10.26
CA PRO A 125 1.62 6.75 10.02
C PRO A 125 2.16 5.62 9.15
N ILE A 126 1.56 4.42 9.26
CA ILE A 126 1.88 3.26 8.44
C ILE A 126 1.26 3.46 7.06
N TYR A 127 2.08 3.74 6.04
CA TYR A 127 1.61 3.91 4.67
C TYR A 127 1.57 2.58 3.94
N VAL A 128 0.43 2.26 3.35
CA VAL A 128 0.21 0.98 2.67
C VAL A 128 -0.12 1.21 1.21
N THR A 129 0.71 0.66 0.33
CA THR A 129 0.61 0.71 -1.14
C THR A 129 0.33 -0.66 -1.73
N GLY A 130 0.06 -0.71 -3.05
CA GLY A 130 -0.21 -1.98 -3.76
C GLY A 130 -1.68 -2.37 -3.73
N ASP A 131 -2.57 -1.45 -3.38
CA ASP A 131 -4.01 -1.67 -3.35
C ASP A 131 -4.70 -1.46 -4.71
N ASP A 132 -3.96 -1.05 -5.71
CA ASP A 132 -4.42 -0.86 -7.08
C ASP A 132 -4.18 -2.09 -7.98
N GLY A 133 -3.55 -3.14 -7.45
CA GLY A 133 -3.21 -4.37 -8.17
C GLY A 133 -2.03 -4.21 -9.14
N SER A 134 -1.39 -3.05 -9.17
CA SER A 134 -0.24 -2.79 -10.05
C SER A 134 1.10 -3.21 -9.45
N SER A 135 1.14 -3.40 -8.13
CA SER A 135 2.35 -3.75 -7.39
C SER A 135 2.04 -4.69 -6.21
N MET A 136 3.10 -5.29 -5.65
CA MET A 136 2.99 -6.04 -4.41
C MET A 136 2.56 -5.11 -3.26
N LEU A 137 1.79 -5.66 -2.34
CA LEU A 137 1.40 -4.95 -1.13
C LEU A 137 2.66 -4.59 -0.33
N ASN A 138 2.88 -3.31 -0.12
CA ASN A 138 3.96 -2.78 0.70
C ASN A 138 3.40 -1.90 1.80
N ALA A 139 4.00 -1.98 2.99
CA ALA A 139 3.69 -1.07 4.09
C ALA A 139 4.99 -0.54 4.68
N GLU A 140 5.02 0.75 4.96
CA GLU A 140 6.24 1.44 5.37
C GLU A 140 5.98 2.59 6.34
N ILE A 141 6.97 2.87 7.18
CA ILE A 141 7.03 3.98 8.12
C ILE A 141 8.35 4.73 7.97
N VAL A 142 8.38 5.94 8.49
CA VAL A 142 9.59 6.76 8.58
C VAL A 142 9.79 7.21 10.02
N PRO A 143 10.96 6.94 10.62
CA PRO A 143 11.34 7.53 11.89
C PRO A 143 11.63 9.03 11.74
N ILE A 144 11.26 9.78 12.74
CA ILE A 144 11.48 11.22 12.88
C ILE A 144 12.19 11.47 14.20
N VAL A 145 13.35 12.08 14.15
CA VAL A 145 14.20 12.28 15.32
C VAL A 145 14.31 13.75 15.66
N TYR A 146 14.24 14.07 16.94
CA TYR A 146 14.46 15.39 17.48
C TYR A 146 15.71 15.38 18.35
N ASP A 147 16.64 16.28 18.08
CA ASP A 147 17.82 16.46 18.91
C ASP A 147 17.55 17.31 20.17
N SER A 148 18.53 17.41 21.05
CA SER A 148 18.48 18.23 22.27
C SER A 148 18.38 19.73 22.00
N HIS A 149 18.71 20.20 20.78
CA HIS A 149 18.63 21.59 20.35
C HIS A 149 17.29 21.96 19.71
N GLY A 150 16.38 20.96 19.55
CA GLY A 150 15.05 21.15 18.95
C GLY A 150 15.03 21.01 17.42
N ASN A 151 16.13 20.60 16.78
CA ASN A 151 16.09 20.30 15.37
C ASN A 151 15.35 18.99 15.12
N LYS A 152 14.54 18.97 14.05
CA LYS A 152 13.75 17.82 13.59
C LYS A 152 14.37 17.25 12.31
N ALA A 153 14.60 15.97 12.26
CA ALA A 153 15.09 15.31 11.08
C ALA A 153 14.31 14.03 10.79
N LYS A 154 13.96 13.82 9.53
CA LYS A 154 13.18 12.71 9.04
C LYS A 154 14.11 11.73 8.31
N PHE A 155 13.99 10.42 8.62
CA PHE A 155 14.66 9.35 7.88
C PHE A 155 13.96 9.09 6.54
N GLY A 156 14.66 8.38 5.64
CA GLY A 156 14.04 7.90 4.40
C GLY A 156 13.73 8.98 3.36
N GLY A 157 14.38 10.15 3.43
CA GLY A 157 14.26 11.20 2.41
C GLY A 157 15.15 10.97 1.19
N LEU A 158 15.02 11.83 0.18
CA LEU A 158 15.97 11.94 -0.93
C LEU A 158 17.17 12.77 -0.50
N TYR A 159 18.37 12.19 -0.59
CA TYR A 159 19.61 12.91 -0.43
C TYR A 159 20.45 12.74 -1.69
N LYS A 160 20.82 13.86 -2.35
CA LYS A 160 21.66 13.85 -3.56
C LYS A 160 21.29 12.78 -4.59
N ASN A 161 20.00 12.61 -4.87
CA ASN A 161 19.44 11.58 -5.76
C ASN A 161 19.45 10.14 -5.22
N PHE A 162 19.84 9.90 -3.98
CA PHE A 162 19.69 8.62 -3.32
C PHE A 162 18.40 8.62 -2.49
N GLN A 163 17.54 7.66 -2.76
CA GLN A 163 16.37 7.40 -1.93
C GLN A 163 16.79 6.56 -0.75
N HIS A 164 16.68 7.09 0.47
CA HIS A 164 16.88 6.30 1.67
C HIS A 164 15.67 5.40 1.89
N PRO A 165 15.87 4.11 2.18
CA PRO A 165 14.77 3.20 2.37
C PRO A 165 13.93 3.61 3.59
N ALA A 166 12.60 3.64 3.41
CA ALA A 166 11.68 3.61 4.52
C ALA A 166 11.72 2.22 5.18
N TYR A 167 11.29 2.13 6.44
CA TYR A 167 11.29 0.88 7.19
C TYR A 167 9.93 0.22 7.09
N GLY A 168 9.89 -1.07 6.77
CA GLY A 168 8.61 -1.75 6.63
C GLY A 168 8.71 -3.15 6.04
N THR A 169 7.69 -3.55 5.30
CA THR A 169 7.57 -4.90 4.75
C THR A 169 8.60 -5.24 3.67
N ILE A 170 9.33 -4.25 3.16
CA ILE A 170 10.46 -4.50 2.28
C ILE A 170 11.74 -4.51 3.10
N GLY A 171 12.21 -5.69 3.47
CA GLY A 171 13.52 -5.93 4.09
C GLY A 171 13.59 -5.84 5.60
N TYR A 172 12.53 -5.41 6.32
CA TYR A 172 12.58 -5.22 7.78
C TYR A 172 11.51 -5.99 8.54
N LEU A 173 10.34 -6.19 7.95
CA LEU A 173 9.19 -6.78 8.60
C LEU A 173 8.46 -7.70 7.61
N ARG A 174 8.08 -8.91 8.04
CA ARG A 174 7.18 -9.79 7.29
C ARG A 174 5.92 -10.02 8.09
N LEU A 175 4.78 -9.85 7.43
CA LEU A 175 3.45 -10.00 8.02
C LEU A 175 2.63 -10.93 7.14
N SER A 176 2.13 -12.02 7.72
CA SER A 176 1.29 -12.97 7.01
C SER A 176 0.35 -13.72 7.97
N PHE A 177 -0.46 -14.60 7.42
CA PHE A 177 -1.20 -15.60 8.17
C PHE A 177 -0.74 -16.97 7.73
N ASP A 178 -0.60 -17.89 8.68
CA ASP A 178 -0.34 -19.29 8.39
C ASP A 178 -1.57 -19.97 7.72
N TYR A 179 -1.42 -21.24 7.35
CA TYR A 179 -2.50 -22.02 6.73
C TYR A 179 -3.74 -22.19 7.63
N SER A 180 -3.58 -22.03 8.95
CA SER A 180 -4.64 -22.08 9.93
C SER A 180 -5.28 -20.72 10.20
N GLY A 181 -4.75 -19.65 9.57
CA GLY A 181 -5.21 -18.27 9.74
C GLY A 181 -4.69 -17.59 11.00
N ASN A 182 -3.61 -18.14 11.63
CA ASN A 182 -2.94 -17.48 12.74
C ASN A 182 -1.99 -16.38 12.24
N PRO A 183 -1.90 -15.25 12.93
CA PRO A 183 -0.99 -14.19 12.60
C PRO A 183 0.48 -14.63 12.70
N TYR A 184 1.29 -14.23 11.73
CA TYR A 184 2.70 -14.53 11.62
C TYR A 184 3.49 -13.23 11.43
N ILE A 185 4.50 -13.01 12.28
CA ILE A 185 5.32 -11.81 12.29
C ILE A 185 6.79 -12.23 12.33
N GLU A 186 7.60 -11.70 11.43
CA GLU A 186 9.06 -11.81 11.48
C GLU A 186 9.69 -10.43 11.40
N LEU A 187 10.71 -10.20 12.23
CA LEU A 187 11.54 -9.00 12.24
C LEU A 187 12.93 -9.30 11.72
N SER A 188 13.46 -8.40 10.90
CA SER A 188 14.81 -8.49 10.39
C SER A 188 15.83 -8.17 11.49
N THR A 189 16.93 -8.91 11.50
CA THR A 189 18.12 -8.62 12.29
C THR A 189 19.16 -7.84 11.47
N ASP A 190 20.25 -7.45 12.08
CA ASP A 190 21.37 -6.77 11.43
C ASP A 190 22.07 -7.62 10.35
N SER A 191 22.05 -8.95 10.50
CA SER A 191 22.54 -9.89 9.49
C SER A 191 21.62 -10.02 8.27
N GLY A 192 20.39 -9.44 8.34
CA GLY A 192 19.35 -9.60 7.32
C GLY A 192 18.56 -10.91 7.47
N GLU A 193 18.82 -11.69 8.51
CA GLU A 193 18.00 -12.82 8.88
C GLU A 193 16.69 -12.34 9.51
N PHE A 194 15.64 -13.11 9.32
CA PHE A 194 14.34 -12.84 9.94
C PHE A 194 14.14 -13.76 11.14
N LYS A 195 13.65 -13.18 12.22
CA LYS A 195 13.29 -13.88 13.45
C LYS A 195 11.78 -13.84 13.68
N ASP A 196 11.21 -14.99 13.97
CA ASP A 196 9.79 -15.14 14.31
C ASP A 196 9.49 -14.46 15.64
N VAL A 197 8.39 -13.70 15.65
CA VAL A 197 7.83 -13.12 16.86
C VAL A 197 6.40 -13.65 17.02
N THR A 198 6.15 -14.29 18.15
CA THR A 198 4.80 -14.79 18.44
C THR A 198 3.82 -13.61 18.55
N TYR A 199 2.71 -13.68 17.82
CA TYR A 199 1.70 -12.64 17.86
C TYR A 199 1.17 -12.41 19.27
N GLY A 200 1.09 -11.12 19.67
CA GLY A 200 0.66 -10.70 21.00
C GLY A 200 1.78 -10.70 22.06
N GLN A 201 3.00 -11.06 21.72
CA GLN A 201 4.16 -10.89 22.58
C GLN A 201 4.85 -9.55 22.33
N SER A 202 5.59 -9.09 23.34
CA SER A 202 6.51 -7.95 23.23
C SER A 202 7.73 -8.31 22.40
N LEU A 203 8.52 -7.30 22.02
CA LEU A 203 9.76 -7.46 21.29
C LEU A 203 10.72 -8.42 22.05
N PRO A 204 11.18 -9.51 21.41
CA PRO A 204 12.14 -10.43 22.03
C PRO A 204 13.44 -9.74 22.41
N GLU A 205 13.99 -10.06 23.60
CA GLU A 205 15.25 -9.48 24.09
C GLU A 205 16.44 -9.73 23.15
N GLU A 206 16.41 -10.81 22.39
CA GLU A 206 17.44 -11.14 21.41
C GLU A 206 17.42 -10.21 20.17
N ILE A 207 16.34 -9.47 19.93
CA ILE A 207 16.18 -8.50 18.84
C ILE A 207 16.23 -7.08 19.38
N LYS A 208 15.82 -6.87 20.62
CA LYS A 208 15.75 -5.57 21.28
C LYS A 208 17.14 -4.90 21.31
N GLY A 209 17.19 -3.63 20.94
CA GLY A 209 18.44 -2.87 20.87
C GLY A 209 19.46 -3.35 19.83
N LYS A 210 19.12 -4.36 19.02
CA LYS A 210 19.99 -4.81 17.93
C LYS A 210 19.92 -3.87 16.74
N LYS A 211 21.06 -3.75 16.07
CA LYS A 211 21.19 -2.93 14.86
C LYS A 211 20.19 -3.36 13.79
N ILE A 212 19.57 -2.38 13.20
CA ILE A 212 18.77 -2.56 11.98
C ILE A 212 19.57 -1.95 10.83
N LYS A 213 19.51 -2.61 9.68
CA LYS A 213 20.15 -2.13 8.46
C LYS A 213 19.78 -0.68 8.20
N ASP A 214 20.71 0.10 7.68
CA ASP A 214 20.56 1.49 7.22
C ASP A 214 20.28 2.54 8.31
N ILE A 215 20.04 2.21 9.59
CA ILE A 215 19.84 3.21 10.66
C ILE A 215 21.09 4.08 10.83
N ASP A 216 22.26 3.47 10.98
CA ASP A 216 23.51 4.22 11.16
C ASP A 216 23.78 5.14 9.96
N PHE A 217 23.56 4.64 8.75
CA PHE A 217 23.74 5.42 7.53
C PHE A 217 22.80 6.65 7.48
N ASN A 218 21.54 6.49 7.91
CA ASN A 218 20.61 7.61 8.01
C ASN A 218 21.10 8.66 9.02
N PHE A 219 21.56 8.23 10.21
CA PHE A 219 22.11 9.15 11.20
C PHE A 219 23.35 9.89 10.71
N GLU A 220 24.33 9.16 10.19
CA GLU A 220 25.56 9.75 9.63
C GLU A 220 25.25 10.80 8.56
N THR A 221 24.27 10.52 7.70
CA THR A 221 23.82 11.45 6.66
C THR A 221 23.21 12.70 7.27
N LEU A 222 22.25 12.56 8.20
CA LEU A 222 21.56 13.68 8.82
C LEU A 222 22.49 14.57 9.64
N ILE A 223 23.46 13.97 10.35
CA ILE A 223 24.49 14.71 11.10
C ILE A 223 25.42 15.46 10.15
N LYS A 224 25.90 14.80 9.08
CA LYS A 224 26.78 15.40 8.07
C LYS A 224 26.14 16.55 7.31
N GLU A 225 24.83 16.49 7.12
CA GLU A 225 24.03 17.57 6.54
C GLU A 225 23.72 18.71 7.51
N GLY A 226 24.09 18.58 8.77
CA GLY A 226 23.79 19.58 9.80
C GLY A 226 22.30 19.63 10.22
N ARG A 227 21.51 18.63 9.83
CA ARG A 227 20.09 18.53 10.18
C ARG A 227 19.87 18.09 11.62
N LEU A 228 20.85 17.38 12.20
CA LEU A 228 20.91 17.03 13.62
C LEU A 228 22.19 17.63 14.22
N LYS A 229 22.07 18.25 15.39
CA LYS A 229 23.18 18.89 16.11
C LYS A 229 23.41 18.22 17.46
N GLY A 230 24.68 18.00 17.81
CA GLY A 230 25.02 17.37 19.07
C GLY A 230 24.59 15.91 19.19
N VAL A 231 24.23 15.29 18.09
CA VAL A 231 23.91 13.86 18.00
C VAL A 231 25.14 13.11 17.53
N GLU A 232 25.54 12.08 18.25
CA GLU A 232 26.63 11.22 17.87
C GLU A 232 26.42 9.79 18.40
N LYS A 233 27.06 8.82 17.77
CA LYS A 233 27.04 7.44 18.21
C LYS A 233 27.79 7.31 19.55
N SER A 234 27.18 6.65 20.52
CA SER A 234 27.70 6.59 21.88
C SER A 234 27.11 5.41 22.65
N ASP A 235 27.93 4.72 23.43
CA ASP A 235 27.48 3.65 24.33
C ASP A 235 26.62 4.15 25.51
N ILE A 236 26.61 5.47 25.77
CA ILE A 236 25.74 6.07 26.79
C ILE A 236 24.31 6.21 26.27
N GLY A 237 24.17 6.44 24.98
CA GLY A 237 22.88 6.65 24.33
C GLY A 237 22.10 7.88 24.81
N SER A 238 20.79 7.82 24.64
CA SER A 238 19.81 8.80 25.12
C SER A 238 18.68 8.09 25.88
N PRO A 239 18.92 7.52 27.06
CA PRO A 239 17.95 6.67 27.77
C PRO A 239 16.65 7.39 28.12
N ASN A 240 16.69 8.72 28.28
CA ASN A 240 15.52 9.56 28.58
C ASN A 240 14.78 10.06 27.34
N ALA A 241 15.20 9.66 26.14
CA ALA A 241 14.48 10.06 24.92
C ALA A 241 13.06 9.49 24.92
N GLU A 242 12.10 10.37 24.63
CA GLU A 242 10.70 9.98 24.47
C GLU A 242 10.52 9.23 23.14
N VAL A 243 9.73 8.15 23.15
CA VAL A 243 9.36 7.42 21.92
C VAL A 243 7.85 7.49 21.74
N ILE A 244 7.41 8.02 20.62
CA ILE A 244 5.99 8.16 20.26
C ILE A 244 5.71 7.27 19.07
N TYR A 245 4.96 6.20 19.32
CA TYR A 245 4.51 5.24 18.31
C TYR A 245 3.33 5.77 17.50
N ASN A 246 3.25 5.39 16.21
CA ASN A 246 2.15 5.81 15.37
C ASN A 246 1.59 4.62 14.56
N LEU A 247 0.54 4.02 15.06
CA LEU A 247 -0.09 2.83 14.49
C LEU A 247 -1.28 3.15 13.57
N GLU A 248 -1.43 4.41 13.13
CA GLU A 248 -2.44 4.79 12.16
C GLU A 248 -2.10 4.21 10.78
N LEU A 249 -3.03 3.44 10.19
CA LEU A 249 -2.87 2.94 8.82
C LEU A 249 -3.42 3.96 7.81
N LYS A 250 -2.59 4.36 6.86
CA LYS A 250 -2.96 5.23 5.74
C LYS A 250 -2.73 4.52 4.42
N LYS A 251 -3.70 4.63 3.52
CA LYS A 251 -3.57 4.13 2.14
C LYS A 251 -2.84 5.14 1.28
N GLY A 252 -1.93 4.63 0.46
CA GLY A 252 -1.19 5.43 -0.51
C GLY A 252 0.31 5.40 -0.31
N VAL A 253 1.02 6.09 -1.18
CA VAL A 253 2.48 6.20 -1.15
C VAL A 253 2.88 7.13 0.00
N LEU A 254 3.97 6.79 0.67
CA LEU A 254 4.60 7.65 1.66
C LEU A 254 4.92 9.02 1.01
N PRO A 255 4.40 10.12 1.55
CA PRO A 255 4.66 11.44 0.98
C PRO A 255 6.12 11.84 1.19
N HIS A 256 6.80 12.24 0.13
CA HIS A 256 8.21 12.64 0.20
C HIS A 256 8.39 14.01 0.86
N ASP A 257 7.43 14.93 0.73
CA ASP A 257 7.59 16.35 1.02
C ASP A 257 6.66 16.91 2.12
N THR A 258 5.90 16.07 2.80
CA THR A 258 5.01 16.55 3.85
C THR A 258 5.73 16.67 5.19
N GLU A 259 5.58 17.81 5.84
CA GLU A 259 5.79 17.93 7.28
C GLU A 259 4.74 17.06 7.99
N TRP A 260 5.23 16.11 8.77
CA TRP A 260 4.39 15.29 9.66
C TRP A 260 4.21 16.02 10.97
#